data_c3920932044dc05ab8c8d7d83a3a941f
#
_entry.id   c3920932044dc05ab8c8d7d83a3a941f
#
_cell.length_a   1.000
_cell.length_b   1.000
_cell.length_c   1.000
_cell.angle_alpha   90.00
_cell.angle_beta   90.00
_cell.angle_gamma   90.00
#
_symmetry.space_group_name_H-M   'P 1'
#
loop_
_entity.id
_entity.type
_entity.pdbx_description
1 polymer ?
#
loop_
_entity_poly.entity_id
_entity_poly.type
_entity_poly.pdbx_seq_one_letter_code
_entity_poly.pdbx_strand_id
1 'polypeptide(L)'
;MTIAILAHDSRKELALQFCTAYSAILSKNTVIATGTTGRMLAQTTGLPVHCYLSGRLGGVQQITSRIACDEVDLVLFFRDPLKADAASITEQNLLRLCDMHSVPITTNIATAEVLLRGMDQGDLDYREGMHPALVEPMPTVQRHAV
;
A
#
# COMPACT_ATOMS: atom_id res chain seq x y z
N MET A 1 -3.11 1.50 10.74
CA MET A 1 -1.99 1.14 9.84
C MET A 1 -2.30 1.57 8.42
N THR A 2 -1.28 1.67 7.56
CA THR A 2 -1.44 2.06 6.15
C THR A 2 -1.19 0.87 5.24
N ILE A 3 -2.17 0.55 4.41
CA ILE A 3 -2.16 -0.57 3.48
C ILE A 3 -2.13 -0.03 2.06
N ALA A 4 -1.09 -0.38 1.29
CA ALA A 4 -0.99 -0.04 -0.12
C ALA A 4 -1.54 -1.19 -0.97
N ILE A 5 -2.39 -0.89 -1.94
CA ILE A 5 -2.98 -1.86 -2.85
C ILE A 5 -2.55 -1.55 -4.28
N LEU A 6 -1.94 -2.53 -4.91
CA LEU A 6 -1.45 -2.49 -6.27
C LEU A 6 -2.01 -3.69 -7.04
N ALA A 7 -2.35 -3.51 -8.30
CA ALA A 7 -2.82 -4.61 -9.15
C ALA A 7 -2.43 -4.39 -10.60
N HIS A 8 -1.95 -5.43 -11.27
CA HIS A 8 -1.91 -5.46 -12.72
C HIS A 8 -3.33 -5.42 -13.30
N ASP A 9 -3.48 -4.95 -14.52
CA ASP A 9 -4.80 -4.80 -15.14
C ASP A 9 -5.59 -6.10 -15.17
N SER A 10 -4.93 -7.22 -15.47
CA SER A 10 -5.55 -8.56 -15.48
C SER A 10 -5.96 -9.07 -14.08
N ARG A 11 -5.52 -8.43 -13.01
CA ARG A 11 -5.79 -8.83 -11.62
C ARG A 11 -6.67 -7.83 -10.86
N LYS A 12 -7.13 -6.77 -11.51
CA LYS A 12 -7.97 -5.75 -10.85
C LYS A 12 -9.26 -6.29 -10.31
N GLU A 13 -9.92 -7.18 -11.04
CA GLU A 13 -11.17 -7.79 -10.57
C GLU A 13 -10.93 -8.69 -9.35
N LEU A 14 -9.85 -9.46 -9.34
CA LEU A 14 -9.45 -10.23 -8.18
C LEU A 14 -9.20 -9.34 -6.95
N ALA A 15 -8.52 -8.21 -7.15
CA ALA A 15 -8.30 -7.22 -6.10
C ALA A 15 -9.62 -6.66 -5.56
N LEU A 16 -10.58 -6.36 -6.44
CA LEU A 16 -11.92 -5.89 -6.04
C LEU A 16 -12.66 -6.92 -5.20
N GLN A 17 -12.66 -8.17 -5.63
CA GLN A 17 -13.30 -9.28 -4.90
C GLN A 17 -12.67 -9.46 -3.52
N PHE A 18 -11.35 -9.45 -3.44
CA PHE A 18 -10.60 -9.54 -2.19
C PHE A 18 -10.95 -8.39 -1.24
N CYS A 19 -10.87 -7.15 -1.73
CA CYS A 19 -11.14 -5.96 -0.91
C CYS A 19 -12.61 -5.89 -0.47
N THR A 20 -13.54 -6.37 -1.28
CA THR A 20 -14.95 -6.49 -0.89
C THR A 20 -15.11 -7.49 0.25
N ALA A 21 -14.50 -8.67 0.14
CA ALA A 21 -14.56 -9.69 1.17
C ALA A 21 -13.93 -9.24 2.50
N TYR A 22 -12.86 -8.45 2.44
CA TYR A 22 -12.13 -7.96 3.61
C TYR A 22 -12.38 -6.49 3.93
N SER A 23 -13.48 -5.91 3.44
CA SER A 23 -13.80 -4.48 3.64
C SER A 23 -13.88 -4.09 5.10
N ALA A 24 -14.36 -4.97 5.98
CA ALA A 24 -14.44 -4.69 7.42
C ALA A 24 -13.05 -4.46 8.04
N ILE A 25 -12.05 -5.24 7.66
CA ILE A 25 -10.67 -5.06 8.13
C ILE A 25 -10.06 -3.81 7.49
N LEU A 26 -10.23 -3.65 6.18
CA LEU A 26 -9.69 -2.49 5.45
C LEU A 26 -10.25 -1.17 5.97
N SER A 27 -11.51 -1.12 6.37
CA SER A 27 -12.16 0.09 6.89
C SER A 27 -11.54 0.60 8.19
N LYS A 28 -10.87 -0.24 8.94
CA LYS A 28 -10.18 0.13 10.19
C LYS A 28 -8.80 0.76 9.95
N ASN A 29 -8.33 0.76 8.70
CA ASN A 29 -7.00 1.16 8.32
C ASN A 29 -7.02 2.24 7.23
N THR A 30 -5.89 2.88 7.01
CA THR A 30 -5.72 3.79 5.88
C THR A 30 -5.37 2.98 4.65
N VAL A 31 -6.15 3.12 3.59
CA VAL A 31 -5.94 2.43 2.31
C VAL A 31 -5.45 3.42 1.27
N ILE A 32 -4.31 3.12 0.65
CA ILE A 32 -3.74 3.86 -0.46
C ILE A 32 -3.62 2.94 -1.68
N ALA A 33 -3.76 3.50 -2.86
CA ALA A 33 -3.67 2.72 -4.11
C ALA A 33 -3.27 3.62 -5.28
N THR A 34 -2.82 3.02 -6.37
CA THR A 34 -2.68 3.72 -7.64
C THR A 34 -4.04 4.11 -8.21
N GLY A 35 -4.08 5.19 -8.99
CA GLY A 35 -5.31 5.91 -9.32
C GLY A 35 -6.45 5.05 -9.87
N THR A 36 -6.21 4.24 -10.91
CA THR A 36 -7.28 3.42 -11.50
C THR A 36 -7.78 2.36 -10.53
N THR A 37 -6.86 1.64 -9.89
CA THR A 37 -7.19 0.63 -8.87
C THR A 37 -7.91 1.27 -7.69
N GLY A 38 -7.40 2.40 -7.20
CA GLY A 38 -7.99 3.10 -6.05
C GLY A 38 -9.42 3.58 -6.31
N ARG A 39 -9.68 4.16 -7.49
CA ARG A 39 -11.04 4.59 -7.87
C ARG A 39 -12.02 3.41 -7.95
N MET A 40 -11.58 2.30 -8.56
CA MET A 40 -12.42 1.10 -8.65
C MET A 40 -12.73 0.54 -7.25
N LEU A 41 -11.75 0.48 -6.37
CA LEU A 41 -11.93 0.02 -4.99
C LEU A 41 -12.91 0.92 -4.23
N ALA A 42 -12.72 2.23 -4.29
CA ALA A 42 -13.61 3.18 -3.61
C ALA A 42 -15.05 3.08 -4.09
N GLN A 43 -15.26 2.96 -5.40
CA GLN A 43 -16.60 2.83 -5.98
C GLN A 43 -17.29 1.50 -5.61
N THR A 44 -16.54 0.41 -5.62
CA THR A 44 -17.11 -0.93 -5.39
C THR A 44 -17.33 -1.22 -3.91
N THR A 45 -16.41 -0.82 -3.05
CA THR A 45 -16.44 -1.16 -1.61
C THR A 45 -17.01 -0.05 -0.74
N GLY A 46 -17.07 1.18 -1.23
CA GLY A 46 -17.41 2.36 -0.44
C GLY A 46 -16.31 2.80 0.53
N LEU A 47 -15.14 2.17 0.50
CA LEU A 47 -14.00 2.53 1.35
C LEU A 47 -13.41 3.88 0.93
N PRO A 48 -12.98 4.72 1.88
CA PRO A 48 -12.19 5.90 1.58
C PRO A 48 -10.77 5.46 1.19
N VAL A 49 -10.46 5.51 -0.10
CA VAL A 49 -9.15 5.14 -0.65
C VAL A 49 -8.42 6.40 -1.09
N HIS A 50 -7.21 6.60 -0.59
CA HIS A 50 -6.35 7.64 -1.10
C HIS A 50 -5.71 7.20 -2.42
N CYS A 51 -6.10 7.86 -3.52
CA CYS A 51 -5.66 7.50 -4.87
C CYS A 51 -4.47 8.34 -5.29
N TYR A 52 -3.36 7.69 -5.61
CA TYR A 52 -2.22 8.30 -6.29
C TYR A 52 -2.44 8.35 -7.81
N LEU A 53 -1.45 8.76 -8.56
CA LEU A 53 -1.49 8.68 -10.01
C LEU A 53 -1.65 7.22 -10.46
N SER A 54 -2.10 7.01 -11.70
CA SER A 54 -2.09 5.66 -12.28
C SER A 54 -0.66 5.11 -12.33
N GLY A 55 -0.51 3.78 -12.34
CA GLY A 55 0.80 3.15 -12.35
C GLY A 55 1.68 3.61 -13.51
N ARG A 56 1.08 3.84 -14.69
CA ARG A 56 1.77 4.33 -15.90
C ARG A 56 2.26 5.78 -15.79
N LEU A 57 1.66 6.57 -14.90
CA LEU A 57 1.97 7.99 -14.71
C LEU A 57 2.78 8.26 -13.44
N GLY A 58 3.36 7.24 -12.83
CA GLY A 58 4.22 7.40 -11.65
C GLY A 58 3.55 7.06 -10.31
N GLY A 59 2.37 6.46 -10.31
CA GLY A 59 1.67 6.10 -9.08
C GLY A 59 2.42 5.10 -8.22
N VAL A 60 3.10 4.11 -8.83
CA VAL A 60 3.91 3.14 -8.09
C VAL A 60 5.10 3.84 -7.43
N GLN A 61 5.74 4.78 -8.11
CA GLN A 61 6.84 5.56 -7.55
C GLN A 61 6.38 6.43 -6.37
N GLN A 62 5.17 6.97 -6.41
CA GLN A 62 4.60 7.71 -5.29
C GLN A 62 4.42 6.80 -4.06
N ILE A 63 3.93 5.58 -4.25
CA ILE A 63 3.79 4.60 -3.17
C ILE A 63 5.15 4.16 -2.65
N THR A 64 6.13 3.90 -3.51
CA THR A 64 7.50 3.53 -3.08
C THR A 64 8.15 4.64 -2.26
N SER A 65 7.89 5.90 -2.58
CA SER A 65 8.36 7.03 -1.76
C SER A 65 7.77 7.00 -0.35
N ARG A 66 6.51 6.61 -0.21
CA ARG A 66 5.85 6.46 1.09
C ARG A 66 6.43 5.29 1.90
N ILE A 67 6.80 4.21 1.22
CA ILE A 67 7.50 3.07 1.84
C ILE A 67 8.86 3.52 2.38
N ALA A 68 9.61 4.28 1.58
CA ALA A 68 10.91 4.81 1.97
C ALA A 68 10.86 5.77 3.17
N CYS A 69 9.70 6.36 3.44
CA CYS A 69 9.45 7.22 4.60
C CYS A 69 8.83 6.50 5.80
N ASP A 70 8.80 5.16 5.79
CA ASP A 70 8.19 4.31 6.84
C ASP A 70 6.69 4.62 7.09
N GLU A 71 5.99 5.04 6.05
CA GLU A 71 4.57 5.40 6.12
C GLU A 71 3.62 4.30 5.65
N VAL A 72 4.13 3.16 5.23
CA VAL A 72 3.34 2.00 4.73
C VAL A 72 3.67 0.76 5.56
N ASP A 73 2.64 0.05 6.00
CA ASP A 73 2.77 -1.11 6.88
C ASP A 73 2.55 -2.45 6.20
N LEU A 74 1.84 -2.44 5.09
CA LEU A 74 1.53 -3.65 4.33
C LEU A 74 1.31 -3.28 2.87
N VAL A 75 1.89 -4.07 1.96
CA VAL A 75 1.66 -3.93 0.52
C VAL A 75 0.95 -5.18 0.00
N LEU A 76 -0.24 -4.99 -0.56
CA LEU A 76 -1.00 -6.03 -1.25
C LEU A 76 -0.84 -5.79 -2.76
N PHE A 77 0.00 -6.59 -3.39
CA PHE A 77 0.26 -6.50 -4.82
C PHE A 77 -0.36 -7.70 -5.54
N PHE A 78 -1.46 -7.46 -6.24
CA PHE A 78 -2.13 -8.47 -7.05
C PHE A 78 -1.41 -8.56 -8.40
N ARG A 79 -0.40 -9.41 -8.43
CA ARG A 79 0.55 -9.52 -9.54
C ARG A 79 0.11 -10.58 -10.53
N ASP A 80 0.25 -10.26 -11.82
CA ASP A 80 0.16 -11.23 -12.91
C ASP A 80 1.57 -11.78 -13.21
N PRO A 81 1.87 -13.05 -12.87
CA PRO A 81 3.18 -13.63 -13.07
C PRO A 81 3.53 -13.85 -14.54
N LEU A 82 2.53 -13.80 -15.42
CA LEU A 82 2.72 -14.01 -16.86
C LEU A 82 2.97 -12.70 -17.62
N LYS A 83 2.93 -11.56 -16.94
CA LYS A 83 3.24 -10.29 -17.58
C LYS A 83 4.72 -10.18 -17.89
N ALA A 84 5.04 -9.71 -19.12
CA ALA A 84 6.40 -9.47 -19.55
C ALA A 84 7.12 -8.44 -18.65
N ASP A 85 6.38 -7.50 -18.06
CA ASP A 85 6.89 -6.44 -17.18
C ASP A 85 7.05 -6.89 -15.73
N ALA A 86 6.81 -8.15 -15.40
CA ALA A 86 6.92 -8.67 -14.04
C ALA A 86 8.32 -8.48 -13.43
N ALA A 87 9.36 -8.29 -14.26
CA ALA A 87 10.72 -7.99 -13.87
C ALA A 87 11.09 -6.52 -14.10
N SER A 88 10.12 -5.62 -14.23
CA SER A 88 10.39 -4.20 -14.46
C SER A 88 11.21 -3.59 -13.32
N ILE A 89 12.00 -2.55 -13.65
CA ILE A 89 12.80 -1.81 -12.67
C ILE A 89 11.91 -1.26 -11.55
N THR A 90 10.71 -0.80 -11.89
CA THR A 90 9.75 -0.26 -10.92
C THR A 90 9.32 -1.32 -9.90
N GLU A 91 8.98 -2.52 -10.35
CA GLU A 91 8.60 -3.63 -9.46
C GLU A 91 9.78 -4.11 -8.61
N GLN A 92 10.96 -4.22 -9.21
CA GLN A 92 12.18 -4.57 -8.49
C GLN A 92 12.50 -3.55 -7.40
N ASN A 93 12.34 -2.26 -7.68
CA ASN A 93 12.56 -1.20 -6.69
C ASN A 93 11.52 -1.25 -5.57
N LEU A 94 10.26 -1.54 -5.90
CA LEU A 94 9.20 -1.74 -4.90
C LEU A 94 9.57 -2.86 -3.94
N LEU A 95 9.96 -4.03 -4.46
CA LEU A 95 10.37 -5.18 -3.64
C LEU A 95 11.58 -4.85 -2.78
N ARG A 96 12.59 -4.20 -3.37
CA ARG A 96 13.81 -3.81 -2.64
C ARG A 96 13.51 -2.87 -1.48
N LEU A 97 12.65 -1.88 -1.68
CA LEU A 97 12.28 -0.95 -0.61
C LEU A 97 11.46 -1.62 0.49
N CYS A 98 10.55 -2.52 0.13
CA CYS A 98 9.85 -3.32 1.12
C CYS A 98 10.81 -4.16 1.96
N ASP A 99 11.81 -4.78 1.35
CA ASP A 99 12.82 -5.55 2.06
C ASP A 99 13.69 -4.67 2.96
N MET A 100 14.13 -3.51 2.47
CA MET A 100 14.95 -2.56 3.23
C MET A 100 14.22 -2.02 4.47
N HIS A 101 12.92 -1.79 4.36
CA HIS A 101 12.09 -1.22 5.43
C HIS A 101 11.29 -2.27 6.21
N SER A 102 11.53 -3.55 5.93
CA SER A 102 10.79 -4.68 6.54
C SER A 102 9.26 -4.53 6.43
N VAL A 103 8.80 -4.05 5.29
CA VAL A 103 7.37 -3.96 4.97
C VAL A 103 6.91 -5.27 4.35
N PRO A 104 5.94 -5.97 4.96
CA PRO A 104 5.37 -7.17 4.36
C PRO A 104 4.75 -6.83 3.00
N ILE A 105 5.09 -7.60 1.99
CA ILE A 105 4.52 -7.50 0.65
C ILE A 105 4.00 -8.86 0.20
N THR A 106 2.79 -8.86 -0.35
CA THR A 106 2.18 -10.06 -0.94
C THR A 106 2.14 -9.92 -2.45
N THR A 107 2.27 -11.04 -3.17
CA THR A 107 2.14 -11.07 -4.62
C THR A 107 0.98 -11.95 -5.10
N ASN A 108 0.22 -12.53 -4.18
CA ASN A 108 -0.92 -13.40 -4.49
C ASN A 108 -1.97 -13.36 -3.37
N ILE A 109 -3.16 -13.84 -3.69
CA ILE A 109 -4.31 -13.79 -2.79
C ILE A 109 -4.12 -14.62 -1.52
N ALA A 110 -3.45 -15.76 -1.60
CA ALA A 110 -3.28 -16.64 -0.44
C ALA A 110 -2.45 -15.98 0.65
N THR A 111 -1.33 -15.37 0.27
CA THR A 111 -0.47 -14.63 1.20
C THR A 111 -1.18 -13.36 1.70
N ALA A 112 -1.94 -12.68 0.83
CA ALA A 112 -2.69 -11.49 1.19
C ALA A 112 -3.72 -11.79 2.30
N GLU A 113 -4.44 -12.90 2.22
CA GLU A 113 -5.38 -13.30 3.25
C GLU A 113 -4.71 -13.52 4.60
N VAL A 114 -3.61 -14.27 4.62
CA VAL A 114 -2.87 -14.58 5.85
C VAL A 114 -2.34 -13.30 6.51
N LEU A 115 -1.71 -12.42 5.73
CA LEU A 115 -1.13 -11.18 6.26
C LEU A 115 -2.18 -10.19 6.72
N LEU A 116 -3.29 -10.05 5.99
CA LEU A 116 -4.35 -9.13 6.39
C LEU A 116 -5.04 -9.58 7.67
N ARG A 117 -5.30 -10.87 7.81
CA ARG A 117 -5.85 -11.45 9.05
C ARG A 117 -4.87 -11.31 10.22
N GLY A 118 -3.58 -11.58 9.99
CA GLY A 118 -2.55 -11.41 11.00
C GLY A 118 -2.45 -9.97 11.47
N MET A 119 -2.50 -9.01 10.55
CA MET A 119 -2.52 -7.58 10.88
C MET A 119 -3.73 -7.22 11.75
N ASP A 120 -4.91 -7.73 11.42
CA ASP A 120 -6.14 -7.47 12.20
C ASP A 120 -6.06 -8.07 13.62
N GLN A 121 -5.29 -9.13 13.80
CA GLN A 121 -5.04 -9.77 15.09
C GLN A 121 -3.90 -9.15 15.89
N GLY A 122 -3.22 -8.13 15.35
CA GLY A 122 -2.15 -7.42 16.04
C GLY A 122 -0.74 -7.91 15.71
N ASP A 123 -0.54 -8.82 14.77
CA ASP A 123 0.78 -9.39 14.43
C ASP A 123 1.76 -8.33 13.87
N LEU A 124 1.25 -7.20 13.38
CA LEU A 124 2.04 -6.09 12.86
C LEU A 124 2.04 -4.85 13.78
N ASP A 125 1.49 -4.94 14.97
CA ASP A 125 1.34 -3.77 15.88
C ASP A 125 2.70 -3.17 16.30
N TYR A 126 3.78 -3.95 16.29
CA TYR A 126 5.13 -3.44 16.53
C TYR A 126 5.55 -2.35 15.54
N ARG A 127 4.93 -2.29 14.37
CA ARG A 127 5.22 -1.28 13.34
C ARG A 127 4.73 0.12 13.71
N GLU A 128 3.82 0.25 14.63
CA GLU A 128 3.33 1.56 15.09
C GLU A 128 4.47 2.45 15.60
N GLY A 129 5.47 1.86 16.26
CA GLY A 129 6.67 2.56 16.70
C GLY A 129 7.62 3.01 15.59
N MET A 130 7.39 2.58 14.35
CA MET A 130 8.21 2.92 13.18
C MET A 130 7.64 4.11 12.40
N HIS A 131 6.41 4.56 12.69
CA HIS A 131 5.75 5.63 11.95
C HIS A 131 6.34 6.99 12.26
N PRO A 132 6.58 7.84 11.24
CA PRO A 132 7.08 9.20 11.44
C PRO A 132 6.16 10.08 12.30
N ALA A 133 4.86 9.81 12.29
CA ALA A 133 3.87 10.53 13.10
C ALA A 133 4.04 10.33 14.61
N LEU A 134 4.80 9.33 15.04
CA LEU A 134 5.16 9.08 16.45
C LEU A 134 6.48 9.78 16.83
N VAL A 135 7.20 10.31 15.86
CA VAL A 135 8.28 11.25 16.12
C VAL A 135 7.63 12.61 16.33
N GLU A 136 7.84 13.23 17.47
CA GLU A 136 7.35 14.57 17.72
C GLU A 136 7.66 15.47 16.52
N PRO A 137 6.67 16.23 15.99
CA PRO A 137 6.92 17.10 14.88
C PRO A 137 8.05 18.06 15.28
N MET A 138 9.09 18.09 14.47
CA MET A 138 10.17 19.07 14.65
C MET A 138 9.51 20.43 14.81
N PRO A 139 9.91 21.22 15.84
CA PRO A 139 9.35 22.54 16.02
C PRO A 139 9.52 23.30 14.70
N THR A 140 8.40 23.76 14.17
CA THR A 140 8.39 24.58 12.97
C THR A 140 9.29 25.75 13.28
N VAL A 141 10.45 25.81 12.65
CA VAL A 141 11.25 27.02 12.67
C VAL A 141 10.41 28.08 11.99
N GLN A 142 9.80 28.95 12.78
CA GLN A 142 9.19 30.12 12.23
C GLN A 142 10.30 30.85 11.47
N ARG A 143 10.26 30.77 10.15
CA ARG A 143 11.04 31.67 9.35
C ARG A 143 10.49 33.06 9.64
N HIS A 144 11.17 33.79 10.51
CA HIS A 144 10.95 35.21 10.58
C HIS A 144 11.26 35.74 9.19
N ALA A 145 10.21 36.18 8.49
CA ALA A 145 10.39 36.95 7.28
C ALA A 145 11.16 38.21 7.67
N VAL A 146 12.38 38.29 7.17
CA VAL A 146 13.18 39.49 7.27
C VAL A 146 12.75 40.41 6.14
#